data_53266306e56224f2231bb3affdd337c8
#
_entry.id   53266306e56224f2231bb3affdd337c8
#
_cell.length_a   1.000
_cell.length_b   1.000
_cell.length_c   1.000
_cell.angle_alpha   90.00
_cell.angle_beta   90.00
_cell.angle_gamma   90.00
#
_symmetry.space_group_name_H-M   'P 1'
#
loop_
_entity.id
_entity.type
_entity.pdbx_description
1 polymer ?
#
loop_
_entity_poly.entity_id
_entity_poly.type
_entity_poly.pdbx_seq_one_letter_code
_entity_poly.pdbx_strand_id
1 'polypeptide(L)'
;MREGIKVFGARFAGRVAAEKLRFAIEYVDFGESGLAFETICDYIVEEDAPISEEEYRLAVEIFNDYGGKWGVFSIEHMKALIVKEDGSAL
;
A
#
# COMPACT_ATOMS: atom_id res chain seq x y z
N MET A 1 2.70 14.60 -2.84
CA MET A 1 2.57 13.26 -2.27
C MET A 1 1.18 12.62 -2.46
N ARG A 2 0.13 13.41 -2.57
CA ARG A 2 -1.21 12.87 -2.84
C ARG A 2 -1.24 11.95 -4.06
N GLU A 3 -0.60 12.41 -5.15
CA GLU A 3 -0.55 11.61 -6.38
C GLU A 3 0.21 10.31 -6.16
N GLY A 4 1.21 10.34 -5.28
CA GLY A 4 1.98 9.14 -4.99
C GLY A 4 1.12 8.05 -4.35
N ILE A 5 0.18 8.45 -3.49
CA ILE A 5 -0.71 7.49 -2.86
C ILE A 5 -1.63 6.85 -3.89
N LYS A 6 -2.18 7.65 -4.80
CA LYS A 6 -3.05 7.12 -5.85
C LYS A 6 -2.29 6.16 -6.77
N VAL A 7 -1.07 6.53 -7.14
CA VAL A 7 -0.23 5.68 -7.98
C VAL A 7 0.10 4.37 -7.27
N PHE A 8 0.47 4.48 -5.99
CA PHE A 8 0.76 3.30 -5.18
C PHE A 8 -0.44 2.36 -5.14
N GLY A 9 -1.62 2.89 -4.82
CA GLY A 9 -2.84 2.08 -4.75
C GLY A 9 -3.17 1.42 -6.08
N ALA A 10 -3.03 2.16 -7.17
CA ALA A 10 -3.36 1.65 -8.49
C ALA A 10 -2.49 0.47 -8.91
N ARG A 11 -1.28 0.37 -8.36
CA ARG A 11 -0.40 -0.76 -8.70
C ARG A 11 -0.97 -2.09 -8.23
N PHE A 12 -1.87 -2.06 -7.25
CA PHE A 12 -2.43 -3.28 -6.69
C PHE A 12 -3.72 -3.74 -7.37
N ALA A 13 -4.09 -3.11 -8.48
CA ALA A 13 -5.21 -3.57 -9.28
C ALA A 13 -4.95 -5.01 -9.69
N GLY A 14 -5.94 -5.87 -9.46
CA GLY A 14 -5.80 -7.30 -9.73
C GLY A 14 -5.24 -8.11 -8.58
N ARG A 15 -4.66 -7.44 -7.58
CA ARG A 15 -4.15 -8.13 -6.38
C ARG A 15 -4.99 -7.82 -5.16
N VAL A 16 -5.66 -6.68 -5.18
CA VAL A 16 -6.63 -6.28 -4.16
C VAL A 16 -7.92 -5.96 -4.88
N ALA A 17 -9.05 -6.29 -4.29
CA ALA A 17 -10.35 -6.07 -4.93
C ALA A 17 -10.50 -4.63 -5.39
N ALA A 18 -10.95 -4.46 -6.63
CA ALA A 18 -11.06 -3.14 -7.26
C ALA A 18 -11.92 -2.17 -6.46
N GLU A 19 -13.02 -2.67 -5.90
CA GLU A 19 -13.91 -1.83 -5.12
C GLU A 19 -13.24 -1.30 -3.86
N LYS A 20 -12.44 -2.12 -3.22
CA LYS A 20 -11.71 -1.72 -2.02
C LYS A 20 -10.68 -0.65 -2.35
N LEU A 21 -9.95 -0.84 -3.46
CA LEU A 21 -8.96 0.14 -3.87
C LEU A 21 -9.61 1.47 -4.19
N ARG A 22 -10.71 1.44 -4.91
CA ARG A 22 -11.42 2.66 -5.27
C ARG A 22 -11.89 3.40 -4.03
N PHE A 23 -12.46 2.67 -3.08
CA PHE A 23 -12.94 3.24 -1.84
C PHE A 23 -11.80 3.92 -1.07
N ALA A 24 -10.67 3.25 -0.95
CA ALA A 24 -9.53 3.79 -0.23
C ALA A 24 -8.95 5.02 -0.94
N ILE A 25 -8.85 4.96 -2.25
CA ILE A 25 -8.27 6.05 -3.02
C ILE A 25 -9.14 7.30 -2.94
N GLU A 26 -10.45 7.13 -2.82
CA GLU A 26 -11.35 8.27 -2.69
C GLU A 26 -11.05 9.13 -1.48
N TYR A 27 -10.49 8.53 -0.42
CA TYR A 27 -10.11 9.30 0.74
C TYR A 27 -9.14 10.43 0.40
N VAL A 28 -8.30 10.23 -0.62
CA VAL A 28 -7.35 11.26 -1.03
C VAL A 28 -8.10 12.52 -1.48
N ASP A 29 -9.20 12.31 -2.19
CA ASP A 29 -9.99 13.42 -2.72
C ASP A 29 -10.72 14.19 -1.63
N PHE A 30 -10.89 13.58 -0.48
CA PHE A 30 -11.52 14.24 0.67
C PHE A 30 -10.50 14.81 1.65
N GLY A 31 -9.22 14.88 1.24
CA GLY A 31 -8.19 15.44 2.09
C GLY A 31 -7.72 14.48 3.18
N GLU A 32 -8.04 13.20 3.06
CA GLU A 32 -7.68 12.19 4.05
C GLU A 32 -6.59 11.26 3.51
N SER A 33 -5.48 11.86 3.06
CA SER A 33 -4.41 11.09 2.43
C SER A 33 -3.77 10.06 3.34
N GLY A 34 -3.57 10.42 4.60
CA GLY A 34 -3.01 9.47 5.56
C GLY A 34 -3.90 8.26 5.73
N LEU A 35 -5.20 8.50 5.87
CA LEU A 35 -6.17 7.43 6.01
C LEU A 35 -6.24 6.58 4.73
N ALA A 36 -6.14 7.24 3.57
CA ALA A 36 -6.13 6.51 2.30
C ALA A 36 -4.98 5.53 2.26
N PHE A 37 -3.79 5.98 2.61
CA PHE A 37 -2.61 5.12 2.61
C PHE A 37 -2.76 3.96 3.58
N GLU A 38 -3.19 4.27 4.81
CA GLU A 38 -3.39 3.23 5.82
C GLU A 38 -4.39 2.18 5.34
N THR A 39 -5.49 2.64 4.74
CA THR A 39 -6.53 1.73 4.27
C THR A 39 -6.02 0.83 3.15
N ILE A 40 -5.25 1.38 2.21
CA ILE A 40 -4.66 0.58 1.14
C ILE A 40 -3.74 -0.49 1.73
N CYS A 41 -2.89 -0.10 2.67
CA CYS A 41 -1.98 -1.05 3.31
C CYS A 41 -2.73 -2.14 4.05
N ASP A 42 -3.80 -1.77 4.74
CA ASP A 42 -4.62 -2.75 5.46
C ASP A 42 -5.22 -3.78 4.51
N TYR A 43 -5.70 -3.34 3.34
CA TYR A 43 -6.25 -4.27 2.37
C TYR A 43 -5.18 -5.19 1.80
N ILE A 44 -3.98 -4.67 1.55
CA ILE A 44 -2.89 -5.50 1.05
C ILE A 44 -2.61 -6.62 2.05
N VAL A 45 -2.57 -6.30 3.33
CA VAL A 45 -2.30 -7.28 4.38
C VAL A 45 -3.47 -8.25 4.52
N GLU A 46 -4.69 -7.76 4.54
CA GLU A 46 -5.88 -8.62 4.69
C GLU A 46 -5.99 -9.64 3.59
N GLU A 47 -5.63 -9.27 2.37
CA GLU A 47 -5.76 -10.17 1.23
C GLU A 47 -4.46 -10.91 0.93
N ASP A 48 -3.45 -10.74 1.77
CA ASP A 48 -2.14 -11.37 1.57
C ASP A 48 -1.62 -11.12 0.15
N ALA A 49 -1.81 -9.91 -0.34
CA ALA A 49 -1.41 -9.58 -1.70
C ALA A 49 0.11 -9.59 -1.81
N PRO A 50 0.67 -10.26 -2.83
CA PRO A 50 2.12 -10.21 -3.02
C PRO A 50 2.54 -8.81 -3.40
N ILE A 51 3.71 -8.38 -2.91
CA ILE A 51 4.23 -7.07 -3.25
C ILE A 51 5.68 -7.20 -3.68
N SER A 52 6.11 -6.30 -4.56
CA SER A 52 7.51 -6.29 -4.99
C SER A 52 8.32 -5.49 -3.98
N GLU A 53 9.64 -5.69 -4.04
CA GLU A 53 10.54 -4.93 -3.19
C GLU A 53 10.45 -3.44 -3.48
N GLU A 54 10.30 -3.10 -4.75
CA GLU A 54 10.14 -1.70 -5.16
C GLU A 54 8.87 -1.11 -4.56
N GLU A 55 7.78 -1.87 -4.59
CA GLU A 55 6.51 -1.41 -4.03
C GLU A 55 6.61 -1.23 -2.52
N TYR A 56 7.33 -2.11 -1.86
CA TYR A 56 7.53 -1.96 -0.43
C TYR A 56 8.33 -0.70 -0.11
N ARG A 57 9.38 -0.42 -0.88
CA ARG A 57 10.15 0.80 -0.68
C ARG A 57 9.30 2.04 -0.89
N LEU A 58 8.41 2.01 -1.88
CA LEU A 58 7.51 3.11 -2.14
C LEU A 58 6.57 3.31 -0.95
N ALA A 59 6.07 2.21 -0.40
CA ALA A 59 5.20 2.28 0.77
C ALA A 59 5.92 2.90 1.96
N VAL A 60 7.17 2.50 2.20
CA VAL A 60 7.97 3.05 3.30
C VAL A 60 8.20 4.55 3.10
N GLU A 61 8.46 4.96 1.87
CA GLU A 61 8.66 6.36 1.54
C GLU A 61 7.42 7.19 1.87
N ILE A 62 6.26 6.70 1.45
CA ILE A 62 5.00 7.37 1.74
C ILE A 62 4.76 7.39 3.26
N PHE A 63 5.00 6.28 3.91
CA PHE A 63 4.84 6.14 5.36
C PHE A 63 5.64 7.23 6.09
N ASN A 64 6.90 7.40 5.70
CA ASN A 64 7.76 8.40 6.33
C ASN A 64 7.31 9.82 6.02
N ASP A 65 6.83 10.06 4.80
CA ASP A 65 6.37 11.39 4.40
C ASP A 65 5.16 11.83 5.20
N TYR A 66 4.37 10.90 5.71
CA TYR A 66 3.20 11.21 6.51
C TYR A 66 3.44 11.02 8.01
N GLY A 67 4.70 11.08 8.43
CA GLY A 67 5.05 11.11 9.84
C GLY A 67 5.21 9.78 10.54
N GLY A 68 5.18 8.68 9.79
CA GLY A 68 5.44 7.36 10.34
C GLY A 68 4.37 6.82 11.27
N LYS A 69 3.13 7.25 11.12
CA LYS A 69 2.06 6.79 11.98
C LYS A 69 0.90 6.13 11.27
N TRP A 70 0.68 6.47 10.00
CA TRP A 70 -0.42 5.87 9.24
C TRP A 70 0.02 4.52 8.70
N GLY A 71 -0.66 3.47 9.10
CA GLY A 71 -0.37 2.13 8.60
C GLY A 71 0.82 1.44 9.27
N VAL A 72 1.14 1.83 10.51
CA VAL A 72 2.33 1.33 11.20
C VAL A 72 2.34 -0.20 11.33
N PHE A 73 1.17 -0.80 11.62
CA PHE A 73 1.12 -2.26 11.75
C PHE A 73 1.18 -2.95 10.39
N SER A 74 0.52 -2.36 9.40
CA SER A 74 0.49 -2.96 8.07
C SER A 74 1.84 -2.89 7.38
N ILE A 75 2.57 -1.81 7.55
CA ILE A 75 3.87 -1.65 6.91
C ILE A 75 4.84 -2.74 7.39
N GLU A 76 4.79 -3.08 8.66
CA GLU A 76 5.60 -4.16 9.21
C GLU A 76 5.22 -5.50 8.61
N HIS A 77 3.93 -5.74 8.52
CA HIS A 77 3.39 -7.00 7.99
C HIS A 77 3.71 -7.18 6.51
N MET A 78 3.73 -6.07 5.78
CA MET A 78 3.98 -6.11 4.34
C MET A 78 5.36 -6.64 3.99
N LYS A 79 6.30 -6.56 4.90
CA LYS A 79 7.62 -7.15 4.68
C LYS A 79 7.51 -8.63 4.35
N ALA A 80 6.60 -9.33 5.03
CA ALA A 80 6.44 -10.77 4.84
C ALA A 80 5.78 -11.10 3.49
N LEU A 81 5.20 -10.11 2.83
CA LEU A 81 4.50 -10.31 1.56
C LEU A 81 5.40 -10.04 0.36
N ILE A 82 6.64 -9.62 0.59
CA ILE A 82 7.55 -9.31 -0.52
C ILE A 82 7.94 -10.58 -1.25
N VAL A 83 7.80 -10.55 -2.58
CA VAL A 83 8.20 -11.67 -3.43
C VAL A 83 9.40 -11.24 -4.26
N LYS A 84 10.26 -12.19 -4.58
CA LYS A 84 11.42 -11.91 -5.41
C LYS A 84 11.01 -11.83 -6.87
N GLU A 85 11.57 -10.86 -7.57
CA GLU A 85 11.23 -10.67 -8.97
C GLU A 85 11.75 -11.79 -9.86
N ASP A 86 12.84 -12.44 -9.46
CA ASP A 86 13.39 -13.54 -10.25
C ASP A 86 12.63 -14.84 -10.05
N GLY A 87 11.53 -14.77 -9.32
CA GLY A 87 10.70 -15.92 -9.10
C GLY A 87 11.18 -16.86 -8.03
N SER A 88 12.31 -16.60 -7.42
CA SER A 88 12.79 -17.49 -6.37
C SER A 88 12.09 -17.15 -5.06
N ALA A 89 11.64 -18.18 -4.38
CA ALA A 89 11.09 -18.01 -3.06
C ALA A 89 12.24 -17.87 -2.09
N LEU A 90 12.02 -17.11 -1.09
CA LEU A 90 13.02 -16.95 -0.04
C LEU A 90 13.16 -18.21 0.80
#